data_13a487ceb82755e6ac18b6a5e37c3ae0
#
_entry.id   13a487ceb82755e6ac18b6a5e37c3ae0
#
_cell.length_a   1.000
_cell.length_b   1.000
_cell.length_c   1.000
_cell.angle_alpha   90.00
_cell.angle_beta   90.00
_cell.angle_gamma   90.00
#
_symmetry.space_group_name_H-M   'P 1'
#
loop_
_entity.id
_entity.type
_entity.pdbx_description
1 polymer ?
#
loop_
_entity_poly.entity_id
_entity_poly.type
_entity_poly.pdbx_seq_one_letter_code
_entity_poly.pdbx_strand_id
1 'polypeptide(L)'
;VVVDRGADEVVTSVAHGLNVGDTFNDGTNNHEVYEVLGVDTIAVVNVDGVKAATNGATAVAWDYNSQAIGETGLTYKAIAARPGTSAFASERWLSNDEVHIAVINERTNTVVERLTYLSKLTDAKTPEGASAYWKDYVNEYSDYIYAGVSLSAAEVTAFGSDPGAAAETYGATSAAPVALARILPTAGGALSGGADDYAYTAGEIQAAYDEFLDTEQTTVDFVLMGGDGADEDGTVTKAQAVAAIANTRKDCVAFISPWTGAQVATSGGAALTPAQQLANTIEFMENIGSSSYVVLDSGVKYTYDRFNDKYRYIGCNGDVAGLCVSTSSILDDWFSPAGLNRGGLQNVVKLAFNPNKGQRDDLYTARINPIVSLPGAGPVLFGDKTGLASPSAFDRINVRRLFLNVEKRAKALAEGVLFEQNDGITRGAFTASMSSYISEIQARRGVTDFLVICDESNNTPEVIDRNEFVAELYLKPTRSINYVTVTVTATRTGVSFAEVTGR
;
A
#
# COMPACT_ATOMS: atom_id res chain seq x y z
N VAL A 1 -30.70 -44.94 31.04
CA VAL A 1 -29.93 -45.72 30.05
C VAL A 1 -29.92 -44.91 28.77
N VAL A 2 -28.77 -44.58 28.33
CA VAL A 2 -28.51 -43.90 27.07
C VAL A 2 -28.24 -44.98 26.04
N VAL A 3 -28.97 -44.97 24.94
CA VAL A 3 -28.76 -45.90 23.82
C VAL A 3 -28.31 -45.06 22.64
N ASP A 4 -27.08 -45.27 22.23
CA ASP A 4 -26.51 -44.69 21.02
C ASP A 4 -27.13 -45.41 19.81
N ARG A 5 -27.76 -44.65 18.91
CA ARG A 5 -28.34 -45.12 17.65
C ARG A 5 -27.55 -44.76 16.42
N GLY A 6 -26.39 -44.30 16.61
CA GLY A 6 -25.49 -43.78 15.60
C GLY A 6 -24.59 -42.73 16.23
N ALA A 7 -23.69 -42.16 15.49
CA ALA A 7 -22.73 -41.22 16.06
C ALA A 7 -23.36 -39.95 16.65
N ASP A 8 -24.64 -39.67 16.33
CA ASP A 8 -25.23 -38.34 16.52
C ASP A 8 -26.58 -38.34 17.24
N GLU A 9 -27.18 -39.49 17.57
CA GLU A 9 -28.51 -39.60 18.19
C GLU A 9 -28.46 -40.43 19.46
N VAL A 10 -28.95 -39.86 20.55
CA VAL A 10 -29.04 -40.52 21.86
C VAL A 10 -30.46 -40.55 22.35
N VAL A 11 -30.92 -41.71 22.74
CA VAL A 11 -32.25 -41.92 23.32
C VAL A 11 -32.11 -42.20 24.82
N THR A 12 -32.79 -41.40 25.62
CA THR A 12 -32.86 -41.61 27.08
C THR A 12 -34.06 -42.45 27.47
N SER A 13 -33.98 -43.21 28.56
CA SER A 13 -35.08 -44.02 29.05
C SER A 13 -36.19 -43.23 29.76
N VAL A 14 -35.97 -41.96 30.00
CA VAL A 14 -36.88 -41.01 30.62
C VAL A 14 -36.69 -39.65 29.99
N ALA A 15 -37.64 -38.73 30.15
CA ALA A 15 -37.51 -37.37 29.69
C ALA A 15 -36.19 -36.77 30.19
N HIS A 16 -35.36 -36.31 29.29
CA HIS A 16 -33.99 -35.89 29.57
C HIS A 16 -33.89 -34.50 30.22
N GLY A 17 -34.88 -33.64 29.98
CA GLY A 17 -34.90 -32.27 30.53
C GLY A 17 -33.74 -31.35 30.06
N LEU A 18 -33.02 -31.78 29.04
CA LEU A 18 -31.88 -31.03 28.46
C LEU A 18 -32.33 -30.07 27.36
N ASN A 19 -31.63 -29.00 27.23
CA ASN A 19 -31.80 -27.98 26.17
C ASN A 19 -30.62 -27.99 25.22
N VAL A 20 -30.78 -27.40 24.08
CA VAL A 20 -29.68 -27.20 23.12
C VAL A 20 -28.55 -26.41 23.80
N GLY A 21 -27.33 -26.95 23.73
CA GLY A 21 -26.15 -26.45 24.37
C GLY A 21 -25.85 -26.98 25.77
N ASP A 22 -26.75 -27.82 26.33
CA ASP A 22 -26.45 -28.56 27.58
C ASP A 22 -25.44 -29.69 27.31
N THR A 23 -24.62 -29.94 28.30
CA THR A 23 -23.64 -31.06 28.26
C THR A 23 -24.00 -32.09 29.28
N PHE A 24 -23.82 -33.37 28.95
CA PHE A 24 -23.99 -34.50 29.88
C PHE A 24 -22.96 -35.59 29.62
N ASN A 25 -22.80 -36.48 30.61
CA ASN A 25 -21.90 -37.62 30.52
C ASN A 25 -22.73 -38.92 30.58
N ASP A 26 -22.52 -39.83 29.64
CA ASP A 26 -23.21 -41.10 29.56
C ASP A 26 -22.55 -42.20 30.43
N GLY A 27 -21.50 -41.85 31.16
CA GLY A 27 -20.67 -42.72 31.96
C GLY A 27 -19.39 -43.15 31.22
N THR A 28 -19.29 -42.88 29.95
CA THR A 28 -18.14 -43.19 29.10
C THR A 28 -17.63 -41.94 28.38
N ASN A 29 -18.53 -41.15 27.79
CA ASN A 29 -18.21 -39.99 26.99
C ASN A 29 -19.03 -38.77 27.44
N ASN A 30 -18.48 -37.59 27.18
CA ASN A 30 -19.22 -36.32 27.33
C ASN A 30 -19.88 -35.93 25.99
N HIS A 31 -21.11 -35.49 26.08
CA HIS A 31 -21.94 -35.11 24.93
C HIS A 31 -22.46 -33.70 25.11
N GLU A 32 -22.59 -32.99 24.06
CA GLU A 32 -23.28 -31.69 23.99
C GLU A 32 -24.54 -31.85 23.12
N VAL A 33 -25.67 -31.37 23.60
CA VAL A 33 -26.94 -31.37 22.91
C VAL A 33 -26.96 -30.28 21.85
N TYR A 34 -27.00 -30.64 20.59
CA TYR A 34 -27.13 -29.62 19.53
C TYR A 34 -28.58 -29.47 19.03
N GLU A 35 -29.42 -30.49 19.22
CA GLU A 35 -30.83 -30.43 18.86
C GLU A 35 -31.66 -31.31 19.81
N VAL A 36 -32.87 -30.89 20.18
CA VAL A 36 -33.84 -31.67 20.93
C VAL A 36 -34.87 -32.20 19.97
N LEU A 37 -34.80 -33.50 19.67
CA LEU A 37 -35.68 -34.19 18.72
C LEU A 37 -37.00 -34.62 19.34
N GLY A 38 -37.04 -34.83 20.66
CA GLY A 38 -38.22 -35.28 21.39
C GLY A 38 -38.00 -35.21 22.89
N VAL A 39 -39.00 -35.66 23.66
CA VAL A 39 -38.93 -35.66 25.14
C VAL A 39 -37.91 -36.62 25.69
N ASP A 40 -37.55 -37.63 24.91
CA ASP A 40 -36.63 -38.72 25.25
C ASP A 40 -35.48 -38.88 24.21
N THR A 41 -35.44 -37.98 23.21
CA THR A 41 -34.47 -38.10 22.11
C THR A 41 -33.80 -36.77 21.86
N ILE A 42 -32.52 -36.79 21.86
CA ILE A 42 -31.64 -35.63 21.58
C ILE A 42 -30.60 -35.99 20.52
N ALA A 43 -30.28 -35.05 19.69
CA ALA A 43 -29.11 -35.16 18.85
C ALA A 43 -27.91 -34.57 19.60
N VAL A 44 -26.81 -35.28 19.63
CA VAL A 44 -25.63 -34.92 20.41
C VAL A 44 -24.35 -35.01 19.60
N VAL A 45 -23.41 -34.22 19.98
CA VAL A 45 -22.02 -34.32 19.50
C VAL A 45 -21.15 -34.83 20.62
N ASN A 46 -20.39 -35.89 20.35
CA ASN A 46 -19.43 -36.42 21.29
C ASN A 46 -18.26 -35.42 21.42
N VAL A 47 -18.10 -34.87 22.60
CA VAL A 47 -17.04 -33.89 22.90
C VAL A 47 -15.76 -34.50 23.44
N ASP A 48 -15.74 -35.84 23.63
CA ASP A 48 -14.61 -36.56 24.18
C ASP A 48 -13.42 -36.71 23.20
N GLY A 49 -13.61 -36.42 21.94
CA GLY A 49 -12.50 -36.33 20.98
C GLY A 49 -11.42 -35.30 21.35
N VAL A 50 -11.67 -34.54 22.43
CA VAL A 50 -10.80 -33.51 22.98
C VAL A 50 -10.10 -33.93 24.26
N LYS A 51 -10.14 -35.19 24.64
CA LYS A 51 -9.48 -35.62 25.87
C LYS A 51 -7.98 -35.46 25.81
N ALA A 52 -7.49 -34.44 26.46
CA ALA A 52 -6.14 -34.50 27.01
C ALA A 52 -6.08 -35.66 28.01
N ALA A 53 -5.16 -36.60 27.82
CA ALA A 53 -4.89 -37.64 28.78
C ALA A 53 -4.64 -37.01 30.15
N THR A 54 -5.54 -37.22 31.10
CA THR A 54 -5.43 -36.67 32.43
C THR A 54 -4.92 -37.69 33.39
N ASN A 55 -3.74 -37.46 33.90
CA ASN A 55 -3.31 -38.06 35.16
C ASN A 55 -4.10 -37.40 36.30
N GLY A 56 -5.17 -38.02 36.75
CA GLY A 56 -5.71 -37.90 38.09
C GLY A 56 -6.25 -36.53 38.58
N ALA A 57 -6.33 -35.51 37.74
CA ALA A 57 -7.06 -34.28 38.07
C ALA A 57 -8.45 -34.36 37.42
N THR A 58 -9.48 -33.91 38.12
CA THR A 58 -10.83 -33.79 37.57
C THR A 58 -10.73 -32.78 36.41
N ALA A 59 -10.65 -33.32 35.17
CA ALA A 59 -10.65 -32.51 33.99
C ALA A 59 -12.01 -31.83 33.90
N VAL A 60 -12.03 -30.54 33.97
CA VAL A 60 -13.20 -29.75 33.53
C VAL A 60 -13.31 -30.04 32.04
N ALA A 61 -14.40 -30.72 31.64
CA ALA A 61 -14.64 -30.99 30.23
C ALA A 61 -14.56 -29.69 29.45
N TRP A 62 -13.79 -29.70 28.40
CA TRP A 62 -13.70 -28.53 27.53
C TRP A 62 -15.05 -28.32 26.81
N ASP A 63 -15.69 -27.20 27.06
CA ASP A 63 -16.98 -26.87 26.48
C ASP A 63 -16.81 -25.61 25.63
N TYR A 64 -17.08 -25.74 24.33
CA TYR A 64 -16.99 -24.64 23.36
C TYR A 64 -17.78 -23.40 23.79
N ASN A 65 -18.96 -23.60 24.39
CA ASN A 65 -19.84 -22.47 24.73
C ASN A 65 -19.34 -21.67 25.95
N SER A 66 -18.75 -22.36 26.91
CA SER A 66 -18.30 -21.77 28.18
C SER A 66 -16.81 -21.51 28.24
N GLN A 67 -16.04 -22.07 27.32
CA GLN A 67 -14.59 -21.89 27.30
C GLN A 67 -14.21 -20.45 27.00
N ALA A 68 -13.42 -19.86 27.89
CA ALA A 68 -12.92 -18.51 27.72
C ALA A 68 -11.86 -18.42 26.59
N ILE A 69 -11.87 -17.33 25.89
CA ILE A 69 -10.88 -16.98 24.86
C ILE A 69 -9.79 -16.12 25.52
N GLY A 70 -8.70 -16.74 25.96
CA GLY A 70 -7.65 -16.04 26.68
C GLY A 70 -8.20 -15.22 27.85
N GLU A 71 -7.71 -14.03 28.04
CA GLU A 71 -8.18 -13.06 29.07
C GLU A 71 -9.16 -12.00 28.50
N THR A 72 -9.76 -12.26 27.35
CA THR A 72 -10.63 -11.29 26.68
C THR A 72 -12.00 -11.08 27.35
N GLY A 73 -12.35 -11.94 28.32
CA GLY A 73 -13.69 -11.96 28.93
C GLY A 73 -14.79 -12.53 28.03
N LEU A 74 -14.44 -12.98 26.84
CA LEU A 74 -15.35 -13.62 25.89
C LEU A 74 -15.21 -15.14 25.93
N THR A 75 -16.27 -15.84 25.51
CA THR A 75 -16.25 -17.27 25.26
C THR A 75 -16.25 -17.55 23.77
N TYR A 76 -15.88 -18.78 23.35
CA TYR A 76 -15.91 -19.15 21.93
C TYR A 76 -17.29 -18.99 21.29
N LYS A 77 -18.38 -19.23 22.05
CA LYS A 77 -19.75 -18.97 21.60
C LYS A 77 -19.97 -17.50 21.17
N ALA A 78 -19.25 -16.55 21.76
CA ALA A 78 -19.35 -15.15 21.39
C ALA A 78 -18.67 -14.81 20.04
N ILE A 79 -17.85 -15.71 19.52
CA ILE A 79 -17.25 -15.58 18.18
C ILE A 79 -18.27 -15.97 17.12
N ALA A 80 -18.74 -17.24 17.19
CA ALA A 80 -19.73 -17.81 16.31
C ALA A 80 -20.35 -19.05 16.96
N ALA A 81 -21.37 -19.63 16.34
CA ALA A 81 -21.84 -20.95 16.71
C ALA A 81 -20.71 -21.98 16.50
N ARG A 82 -20.81 -23.13 17.18
CA ARG A 82 -19.78 -24.18 17.06
C ARG A 82 -19.54 -24.54 15.60
N PRO A 83 -18.28 -24.61 15.16
CA PRO A 83 -17.97 -25.06 13.79
C PRO A 83 -18.30 -26.54 13.62
N GLY A 84 -18.81 -26.91 12.48
CA GLY A 84 -19.28 -28.25 12.20
C GLY A 84 -18.83 -28.74 10.83
N THR A 85 -19.79 -29.04 9.99
CA THR A 85 -19.57 -29.55 8.62
C THR A 85 -20.10 -28.54 7.62
N SER A 86 -19.24 -28.09 6.73
CA SER A 86 -19.62 -27.18 5.65
C SER A 86 -20.53 -27.88 4.63
N ALA A 87 -21.32 -27.10 3.90
CA ALA A 87 -22.12 -27.62 2.78
C ALA A 87 -21.23 -28.33 1.74
N PHE A 88 -20.06 -27.75 1.46
CA PHE A 88 -19.08 -28.32 0.54
C PHE A 88 -18.61 -29.71 0.97
N ALA A 89 -18.29 -29.89 2.25
CA ALA A 89 -17.89 -31.18 2.80
C ALA A 89 -19.05 -32.16 2.83
N SER A 90 -20.24 -31.75 3.26
CA SER A 90 -21.45 -32.58 3.33
C SER A 90 -21.83 -33.19 1.97
N GLU A 91 -21.74 -32.42 0.89
CA GLU A 91 -21.97 -32.89 -0.49
C GLU A 91 -20.99 -34.02 -0.91
N ARG A 92 -19.84 -34.11 -0.24
CA ARG A 92 -18.77 -35.07 -0.50
C ARG A 92 -18.68 -36.16 0.52
N TRP A 93 -19.71 -36.28 1.37
CA TRP A 93 -19.77 -37.28 2.46
C TRP A 93 -18.62 -37.12 3.48
N LEU A 94 -18.07 -35.92 3.59
CA LEU A 94 -17.08 -35.54 4.58
C LEU A 94 -17.75 -34.79 5.73
N SER A 95 -17.09 -34.73 6.89
CA SER A 95 -17.64 -34.08 8.08
C SER A 95 -16.57 -33.37 8.92
N ASN A 96 -16.99 -32.46 9.77
CA ASN A 96 -16.14 -31.76 10.75
C ASN A 96 -14.97 -31.00 10.13
N ASP A 97 -15.20 -30.36 8.99
CA ASP A 97 -14.18 -29.63 8.27
C ASP A 97 -14.06 -28.15 8.69
N GLU A 98 -15.08 -27.61 9.33
CA GLU A 98 -15.08 -26.18 9.68
C GLU A 98 -14.17 -25.87 10.88
N VAL A 99 -13.59 -24.68 10.85
CA VAL A 99 -12.80 -24.07 11.94
C VAL A 99 -13.12 -22.59 12.08
N HIS A 100 -12.93 -22.08 13.28
CA HIS A 100 -12.95 -20.63 13.55
C HIS A 100 -11.56 -20.19 14.02
N ILE A 101 -11.14 -19.03 13.56
CA ILE A 101 -9.89 -18.40 13.98
C ILE A 101 -10.23 -17.06 14.61
N ALA A 102 -9.83 -16.86 15.85
CA ALA A 102 -9.93 -15.58 16.54
C ALA A 102 -8.53 -15.04 16.79
N VAL A 103 -8.24 -13.87 16.29
CA VAL A 103 -6.99 -13.16 16.54
C VAL A 103 -7.16 -12.25 17.74
N ILE A 104 -6.29 -12.40 18.73
CA ILE A 104 -6.37 -11.69 20.00
C ILE A 104 -5.17 -10.76 20.13
N ASN A 105 -5.43 -9.52 20.46
CA ASN A 105 -4.38 -8.61 20.89
C ASN A 105 -4.17 -8.79 22.42
N GLU A 106 -3.11 -9.48 22.79
CA GLU A 106 -2.80 -9.78 24.20
C GLU A 106 -2.52 -8.55 25.05
N ARG A 107 -2.03 -7.47 24.44
CA ARG A 107 -1.77 -6.22 25.19
C ARG A 107 -3.06 -5.51 25.62
N THR A 108 -4.12 -5.63 24.81
CA THR A 108 -5.42 -5.01 25.09
C THR A 108 -6.48 -6.03 25.53
N ASN A 109 -6.15 -7.32 25.52
CA ASN A 109 -7.06 -8.42 25.77
C ASN A 109 -8.35 -8.34 24.93
N THR A 110 -8.23 -7.97 23.66
CA THR A 110 -9.36 -7.81 22.74
C THR A 110 -9.25 -8.74 21.54
N VAL A 111 -10.37 -9.29 21.11
CA VAL A 111 -10.45 -9.99 19.84
C VAL A 111 -10.47 -8.94 18.72
N VAL A 112 -9.40 -8.90 17.92
CA VAL A 112 -9.24 -7.93 16.84
C VAL A 112 -9.81 -8.45 15.52
N GLU A 113 -9.85 -9.76 15.33
CA GLU A 113 -10.35 -10.36 14.10
C GLU A 113 -11.06 -11.68 14.37
N ARG A 114 -12.10 -11.98 13.59
CA ARG A 114 -12.94 -13.17 13.69
C ARG A 114 -13.12 -13.76 12.31
N LEU A 115 -12.42 -14.85 12.03
CA LEU A 115 -12.51 -15.59 10.78
C LEU A 115 -13.30 -16.88 11.07
N THR A 116 -14.52 -16.98 10.54
CA THR A 116 -15.47 -18.02 10.96
C THR A 116 -15.88 -18.92 9.81
N TYR A 117 -16.20 -20.19 10.13
CA TYR A 117 -16.69 -21.20 9.19
C TYR A 117 -15.72 -21.46 8.02
N LEU A 118 -14.42 -21.43 8.31
CA LEU A 118 -13.38 -21.77 7.35
C LEU A 118 -13.25 -23.29 7.25
N SER A 119 -13.01 -23.80 6.05
CA SER A 119 -12.82 -25.23 5.85
C SER A 119 -11.34 -25.62 5.98
N LYS A 120 -11.11 -26.80 6.53
CA LYS A 120 -9.80 -27.48 6.54
C LYS A 120 -9.47 -28.17 5.22
N LEU A 121 -10.46 -28.30 4.33
CA LEU A 121 -10.30 -28.93 3.03
C LEU A 121 -9.65 -27.97 2.04
N THR A 122 -8.57 -28.40 1.40
CA THR A 122 -7.77 -27.57 0.50
C THR A 122 -8.49 -27.13 -0.77
N ASP A 123 -9.52 -27.90 -1.17
CA ASP A 123 -10.34 -27.66 -2.34
C ASP A 123 -11.71 -27.03 -2.03
N ALA A 124 -11.96 -26.69 -0.75
CA ALA A 124 -13.24 -26.13 -0.34
C ALA A 124 -13.51 -24.77 -1.02
N LYS A 125 -14.77 -24.62 -1.44
CA LYS A 125 -15.25 -23.38 -2.07
C LYS A 125 -16.47 -22.85 -1.33
N THR A 126 -16.59 -21.52 -1.29
CA THR A 126 -17.83 -20.84 -0.89
C THR A 126 -18.89 -21.03 -1.99
N PRO A 127 -20.19 -20.76 -1.71
CA PRO A 127 -21.22 -20.78 -2.73
C PRO A 127 -20.93 -19.85 -3.91
N GLU A 128 -20.19 -18.78 -3.69
CA GLU A 128 -19.78 -17.78 -4.69
C GLU A 128 -18.55 -18.23 -5.49
N GLY A 129 -17.90 -19.37 -5.12
CA GLY A 129 -16.76 -19.94 -5.81
C GLY A 129 -15.39 -19.51 -5.31
N ALA A 130 -15.30 -18.62 -4.32
CA ALA A 130 -14.04 -18.27 -3.67
C ALA A 130 -13.48 -19.45 -2.84
N SER A 131 -12.17 -19.42 -2.51
CA SER A 131 -11.58 -20.42 -1.61
C SER A 131 -12.16 -20.28 -0.21
N ALA A 132 -12.67 -21.40 0.33
CA ALA A 132 -13.07 -21.51 1.73
C ALA A 132 -11.99 -22.19 2.58
N TYR A 133 -10.87 -22.57 1.98
CA TYR A 133 -9.75 -23.18 2.68
C TYR A 133 -9.14 -22.18 3.67
N TRP A 134 -9.04 -22.57 4.93
CA TRP A 134 -8.65 -21.66 6.01
C TRP A 134 -7.34 -20.92 5.76
N LYS A 135 -6.36 -21.57 5.14
CA LYS A 135 -5.04 -21.01 4.89
C LYS A 135 -5.06 -19.93 3.81
N ASP A 136 -5.75 -20.19 2.70
CA ASP A 136 -5.92 -19.21 1.63
C ASP A 136 -6.74 -18.02 2.13
N TYR A 137 -7.82 -18.30 2.85
CA TYR A 137 -8.69 -17.27 3.40
C TYR A 137 -7.97 -16.37 4.40
N VAL A 138 -7.15 -16.93 5.29
CA VAL A 138 -6.34 -16.14 6.22
C VAL A 138 -5.37 -15.23 5.46
N ASN A 139 -4.70 -15.76 4.44
CA ASN A 139 -3.71 -15.00 3.68
C ASN A 139 -4.33 -13.89 2.81
N GLU A 140 -5.59 -14.04 2.43
CA GLU A 140 -6.30 -13.07 1.60
C GLU A 140 -7.02 -11.99 2.43
N TYR A 141 -7.58 -12.36 3.60
CA TYR A 141 -8.51 -11.48 4.33
C TYR A 141 -8.02 -11.04 5.71
N SER A 142 -6.97 -11.64 6.28
CA SER A 142 -6.48 -11.22 7.59
C SER A 142 -5.51 -10.04 7.49
N ASP A 143 -5.76 -9.02 8.30
CA ASP A 143 -4.87 -7.86 8.46
C ASP A 143 -3.77 -8.08 9.53
N TYR A 144 -3.85 -9.18 10.29
CA TYR A 144 -3.02 -9.38 11.48
C TYR A 144 -2.14 -10.62 11.43
N ILE A 145 -2.54 -11.66 10.71
CA ILE A 145 -1.83 -12.93 10.67
C ILE A 145 -1.66 -13.45 9.25
N TYR A 146 -0.63 -14.24 9.06
CA TYR A 146 -0.36 -14.93 7.81
C TYR A 146 -0.22 -16.44 8.08
N ALA A 147 -0.90 -17.27 7.30
CA ALA A 147 -0.84 -18.71 7.45
C ALA A 147 0.44 -19.27 6.81
N GLY A 148 1.31 -19.84 7.63
CA GLY A 148 2.60 -20.40 7.22
C GLY A 148 2.51 -21.60 6.29
N VAL A 149 3.66 -22.07 5.80
CA VAL A 149 3.75 -23.08 4.74
C VAL A 149 3.54 -24.51 5.26
N SER A 150 3.96 -24.80 6.50
CA SER A 150 3.83 -26.16 7.08
C SER A 150 3.57 -26.10 8.58
N LEU A 151 2.77 -27.03 9.05
CA LEU A 151 2.53 -27.23 10.47
C LEU A 151 3.62 -28.12 11.08
N SER A 152 3.95 -27.89 12.34
CA SER A 152 4.77 -28.81 13.12
C SER A 152 4.00 -30.11 13.40
N ALA A 153 4.71 -31.19 13.74
CA ALA A 153 4.07 -32.47 14.09
C ALA A 153 3.09 -32.32 15.28
N ALA A 154 3.33 -31.40 16.19
CA ALA A 154 2.43 -31.14 17.32
C ALA A 154 1.15 -30.44 16.85
N GLU A 155 1.24 -29.53 15.92
CA GLU A 155 0.11 -28.82 15.31
C GLU A 155 -0.73 -29.76 14.45
N VAL A 156 -0.08 -30.62 13.65
CA VAL A 156 -0.76 -31.71 12.91
C VAL A 156 -1.56 -32.60 13.85
N THR A 157 -1.01 -32.95 15.00
CA THR A 157 -1.72 -33.74 16.00
C THR A 157 -2.90 -32.99 16.58
N ALA A 158 -2.77 -31.70 16.83
CA ALA A 158 -3.85 -30.85 17.33
C ALA A 158 -4.99 -30.65 16.31
N PHE A 159 -4.68 -30.68 15.03
CA PHE A 159 -5.68 -30.66 13.95
C PHE A 159 -6.28 -32.04 13.66
N GLY A 160 -5.68 -33.11 14.17
CA GLY A 160 -6.07 -34.46 13.88
C GLY A 160 -5.64 -35.01 12.51
N SER A 161 -5.24 -34.15 11.59
CA SER A 161 -4.59 -34.44 10.32
C SER A 161 -3.94 -33.19 9.78
N ASP A 162 -2.98 -33.32 8.88
CA ASP A 162 -2.36 -32.17 8.22
C ASP A 162 -3.42 -31.39 7.39
N PRO A 163 -3.76 -30.15 7.75
CA PRO A 163 -4.72 -29.37 6.97
C PRO A 163 -4.17 -28.95 5.62
N GLY A 164 -2.89 -29.17 5.35
CA GLY A 164 -2.29 -29.04 4.02
C GLY A 164 -2.32 -30.32 3.21
N ALA A 165 -2.82 -31.44 3.79
CA ALA A 165 -3.01 -32.70 3.08
C ALA A 165 -4.21 -32.62 2.11
N ALA A 166 -4.29 -33.58 1.21
CA ALA A 166 -5.43 -33.70 0.31
C ALA A 166 -6.75 -33.76 1.07
N ALA A 167 -7.80 -33.19 0.53
CA ALA A 167 -9.12 -33.10 1.14
C ALA A 167 -9.68 -34.47 1.57
N GLU A 168 -9.48 -35.49 0.75
CA GLU A 168 -9.93 -36.83 1.00
C GLU A 168 -9.27 -37.47 2.24
N THR A 169 -8.03 -37.12 2.50
CA THR A 169 -7.29 -37.60 3.66
C THR A 169 -7.82 -36.97 4.94
N TYR A 170 -8.21 -35.71 4.88
CA TYR A 170 -8.72 -34.99 6.03
C TYR A 170 -10.09 -35.52 6.47
N GLY A 171 -11.03 -35.62 5.55
CA GLY A 171 -12.39 -36.04 5.85
C GLY A 171 -12.53 -37.54 6.17
N ALA A 172 -11.73 -38.38 5.53
CA ALA A 172 -11.86 -39.83 5.63
C ALA A 172 -11.39 -40.45 6.98
N THR A 173 -10.53 -39.76 7.72
CA THR A 173 -9.87 -40.32 8.89
C THR A 173 -10.40 -39.85 10.23
N SER A 174 -11.24 -38.82 10.26
CA SER A 174 -11.70 -38.27 11.52
C SER A 174 -13.18 -38.54 11.74
N ALA A 175 -13.44 -39.69 12.38
CA ALA A 175 -14.73 -39.92 13.03
C ALA A 175 -14.89 -39.06 14.30
N ALA A 176 -13.84 -38.42 14.78
CA ALA A 176 -13.89 -37.51 15.91
C ALA A 176 -13.86 -36.05 15.41
N PRO A 177 -14.69 -35.17 15.95
CA PRO A 177 -14.51 -33.73 15.75
C PRO A 177 -13.07 -33.42 16.14
N VAL A 178 -12.32 -32.96 15.20
CA VAL A 178 -10.96 -32.48 15.47
C VAL A 178 -11.07 -31.52 16.63
N ALA A 179 -10.21 -31.66 17.60
CA ALA A 179 -10.12 -30.78 18.73
C ALA A 179 -9.91 -29.37 18.25
N LEU A 180 -11.00 -28.66 17.99
CA LEU A 180 -11.06 -27.32 17.49
C LEU A 180 -10.40 -26.30 18.43
N ALA A 181 -10.05 -26.82 19.59
CA ALA A 181 -9.60 -26.00 20.65
C ALA A 181 -8.24 -25.36 20.44
N ARG A 182 -7.39 -25.91 19.61
CA ARG A 182 -6.01 -25.44 19.66
C ARG A 182 -5.23 -25.74 18.39
N ILE A 183 -5.40 -24.93 17.42
CA ILE A 183 -4.33 -24.68 16.46
C ILE A 183 -3.13 -24.06 17.16
N LEU A 184 -3.39 -23.44 18.29
CA LEU A 184 -2.37 -22.66 18.97
C LEU A 184 -1.72 -23.48 20.06
N PRO A 185 -0.43 -23.25 20.22
CA PRO A 185 0.39 -24.05 21.09
C PRO A 185 -0.20 -24.09 22.48
N THR A 186 0.10 -25.18 23.15
CA THR A 186 -0.23 -25.50 24.54
C THR A 186 0.02 -24.36 25.55
N ALA A 187 0.66 -23.30 25.16
CA ALA A 187 1.00 -22.15 25.96
C ALA A 187 0.07 -20.95 25.77
N GLY A 188 -1.18 -21.15 25.37
CA GLY A 188 -2.15 -20.06 25.31
C GLY A 188 -2.20 -19.29 23.98
N GLY A 189 -1.51 -19.75 22.97
CA GLY A 189 -1.65 -19.23 21.64
C GLY A 189 -0.99 -17.88 21.36
N ALA A 190 -0.09 -17.48 22.23
CA ALA A 190 0.74 -16.33 21.91
C ALA A 190 1.69 -16.64 20.75
N LEU A 191 1.65 -15.86 19.72
CA LEU A 191 2.67 -15.87 18.69
C LEU A 191 3.98 -15.39 19.33
N SER A 192 5.02 -16.23 19.30
CA SER A 192 6.33 -15.91 19.83
C SER A 192 7.39 -16.02 18.74
N GLY A 193 8.51 -15.33 18.93
CA GLY A 193 9.62 -15.36 17.97
C GLY A 193 9.46 -14.37 16.82
N GLY A 194 8.41 -13.53 16.84
CA GLY A 194 8.36 -12.37 15.97
C GLY A 194 9.48 -11.40 16.38
N ALA A 195 10.29 -11.01 15.44
CA ALA A 195 11.27 -9.95 15.62
C ALA A 195 11.06 -8.92 14.51
N ASP A 196 11.18 -7.66 14.87
CA ASP A 196 11.25 -6.62 13.86
C ASP A 196 12.54 -6.83 13.06
N ASP A 197 12.41 -7.03 11.77
CA ASP A 197 13.54 -7.04 10.84
C ASP A 197 13.57 -5.73 10.07
N TYR A 198 14.42 -4.82 10.53
CA TYR A 198 14.72 -3.57 9.84
C TYR A 198 16.00 -3.65 9.00
N ALA A 199 16.62 -4.83 8.92
CA ALA A 199 17.89 -5.05 8.22
C ALA A 199 17.64 -5.51 6.77
N TYR A 200 16.79 -4.80 6.04
CA TYR A 200 16.54 -5.08 4.64
C TYR A 200 17.76 -4.77 3.76
N THR A 201 18.00 -5.64 2.80
CA THR A 201 19.05 -5.47 1.79
C THR A 201 18.58 -4.54 0.65
N ALA A 202 19.55 -3.99 -0.09
CA ALA A 202 19.24 -3.20 -1.28
C ALA A 202 18.43 -3.99 -2.33
N GLY A 203 18.64 -5.31 -2.45
CA GLY A 203 17.89 -6.18 -3.35
C GLY A 203 16.43 -6.36 -2.94
N GLU A 204 16.14 -6.46 -1.65
CA GLU A 204 14.76 -6.55 -1.13
C GLU A 204 14.00 -5.24 -1.34
N ILE A 205 14.67 -4.09 -1.15
CA ILE A 205 14.10 -2.78 -1.49
C ILE A 205 13.76 -2.71 -2.98
N GLN A 206 14.70 -3.13 -3.84
CA GLN A 206 14.46 -3.12 -5.28
C GLN A 206 13.27 -4.02 -5.64
N ALA A 207 13.23 -5.24 -5.13
CA ALA A 207 12.13 -6.17 -5.37
C ALA A 207 10.77 -5.59 -4.93
N ALA A 208 10.73 -4.93 -3.77
CA ALA A 208 9.52 -4.28 -3.29
C ALA A 208 9.06 -3.11 -4.18
N TYR A 209 9.99 -2.34 -4.73
CA TYR A 209 9.66 -1.29 -5.69
C TYR A 209 9.27 -1.86 -7.07
N ASP A 210 9.86 -2.98 -7.49
CA ASP A 210 9.57 -3.61 -8.79
C ASP A 210 8.12 -4.11 -8.90
N GLU A 211 7.44 -4.37 -7.77
CA GLU A 211 6.00 -4.65 -7.73
C GLU A 211 5.14 -3.51 -8.33
N PHE A 212 5.66 -2.29 -8.34
CA PHE A 212 4.98 -1.13 -8.93
C PHE A 212 5.30 -0.92 -10.43
N LEU A 213 6.04 -1.81 -11.08
CA LEU A 213 6.37 -1.68 -12.51
C LEU A 213 5.19 -1.96 -13.43
N ASP A 214 4.24 -2.80 -12.98
CA ASP A 214 3.06 -3.13 -13.76
C ASP A 214 2.08 -1.95 -13.78
N THR A 215 1.90 -1.38 -14.97
CA THR A 215 1.01 -0.22 -15.19
C THR A 215 -0.46 -0.61 -15.31
N GLU A 216 -0.77 -1.89 -15.49
CA GLU A 216 -2.14 -2.37 -15.61
C GLU A 216 -2.74 -2.68 -14.24
N GLN A 217 -1.93 -3.24 -13.33
CA GLN A 217 -2.38 -3.57 -11.99
C GLN A 217 -2.41 -2.35 -11.05
N THR A 218 -1.46 -1.43 -11.21
CA THR A 218 -1.28 -0.34 -10.27
C THR A 218 -1.17 1.01 -10.94
N THR A 219 -2.10 1.93 -10.62
CA THR A 219 -2.02 3.33 -11.05
C THR A 219 -1.20 4.14 -10.05
N VAL A 220 -0.10 4.71 -10.48
CA VAL A 220 0.83 5.50 -9.64
C VAL A 220 1.05 6.86 -10.28
N ASP A 221 0.88 7.93 -9.50
CA ASP A 221 1.23 9.30 -9.92
C ASP A 221 2.59 9.73 -9.40
N PHE A 222 2.92 9.36 -8.17
CA PHE A 222 4.17 9.71 -7.51
C PHE A 222 4.81 8.50 -6.85
N VAL A 223 6.11 8.38 -7.02
CA VAL A 223 6.95 7.41 -6.32
C VAL A 223 7.88 8.16 -5.38
N LEU A 224 7.83 7.83 -4.10
CA LEU A 224 8.60 8.52 -3.07
C LEU A 224 9.75 7.63 -2.62
N MET A 225 10.95 8.22 -2.47
CA MET A 225 12.05 7.50 -1.86
C MET A 225 11.78 7.15 -0.38
N GLY A 226 11.02 8.00 0.32
CA GLY A 226 10.78 7.84 1.75
C GLY A 226 12.02 8.15 2.59
N GLY A 227 12.26 7.37 3.63
CA GLY A 227 13.45 7.50 4.50
C GLY A 227 14.71 6.93 3.87
N ASP A 228 15.84 7.13 4.55
CA ASP A 228 17.14 6.59 4.15
C ASP A 228 17.17 5.06 4.12
N GLY A 229 18.14 4.49 3.43
CA GLY A 229 18.57 3.10 3.58
C GLY A 229 19.37 2.88 4.85
N ALA A 230 20.01 1.71 4.97
CA ALA A 230 20.83 1.37 6.13
C ALA A 230 22.08 2.27 6.24
N ASP A 231 22.62 2.68 5.10
CA ASP A 231 23.81 3.52 4.96
C ASP A 231 23.68 4.39 3.68
N GLU A 232 24.77 5.05 3.31
CA GLU A 232 24.81 5.88 2.11
C GLU A 232 24.60 5.05 0.83
N ASP A 233 25.32 3.93 0.69
CA ASP A 233 25.25 3.06 -0.48
C ASP A 233 23.85 2.45 -0.62
N GLY A 234 23.24 2.01 0.46
CA GLY A 234 21.86 1.53 0.51
C GLY A 234 20.86 2.62 0.16
N THR A 235 21.10 3.86 0.58
CA THR A 235 20.28 5.01 0.22
C THR A 235 20.41 5.37 -1.27
N VAL A 236 21.61 5.34 -1.82
CA VAL A 236 21.86 5.53 -3.26
C VAL A 236 21.15 4.46 -4.08
N THR A 237 21.28 3.19 -3.71
CA THR A 237 20.62 2.06 -4.40
C THR A 237 19.09 2.23 -4.37
N LYS A 238 18.52 2.61 -3.23
CA LYS A 238 17.10 2.90 -3.09
C LYS A 238 16.65 4.06 -3.99
N ALA A 239 17.40 5.15 -4.01
CA ALA A 239 17.13 6.30 -4.85
C ALA A 239 17.17 5.94 -6.35
N GLN A 240 18.15 5.12 -6.76
CA GLN A 240 18.24 4.60 -8.12
C GLN A 240 17.08 3.69 -8.49
N ALA A 241 16.63 2.80 -7.58
CA ALA A 241 15.47 1.95 -7.78
C ALA A 241 14.20 2.78 -8.02
N VAL A 242 13.95 3.78 -7.19
CA VAL A 242 12.84 4.72 -7.33
C VAL A 242 12.89 5.48 -8.65
N ALA A 243 14.06 5.96 -9.05
CA ALA A 243 14.26 6.63 -10.33
C ALA A 243 14.04 5.69 -11.52
N ALA A 244 14.47 4.41 -11.42
CA ALA A 244 14.30 3.41 -12.46
C ALA A 244 12.82 3.10 -12.74
N ILE A 245 11.99 3.02 -11.69
CA ILE A 245 10.53 2.83 -11.85
C ILE A 245 9.93 3.97 -12.67
N ALA A 246 10.17 5.22 -12.28
CA ALA A 246 9.62 6.37 -13.00
C ALA A 246 10.09 6.43 -14.46
N ASN A 247 11.37 6.05 -14.71
CA ASN A 247 11.94 5.99 -16.05
C ASN A 247 11.37 4.86 -16.91
N THR A 248 11.00 3.75 -16.30
CA THR A 248 10.43 2.58 -17.00
C THR A 248 8.94 2.81 -17.28
N ARG A 249 8.18 3.19 -16.26
CA ARG A 249 6.74 3.42 -16.36
C ARG A 249 6.41 4.64 -17.23
N LYS A 250 7.12 5.76 -17.05
CA LYS A 250 6.91 7.05 -17.76
C LYS A 250 5.52 7.69 -17.53
N ASP A 251 4.74 7.16 -16.60
CA ASP A 251 3.40 7.68 -16.23
C ASP A 251 3.37 8.33 -14.84
N CYS A 252 4.50 8.34 -14.13
CA CYS A 252 4.65 8.89 -12.78
C CYS A 252 5.90 9.74 -12.63
N VAL A 253 6.03 10.40 -11.46
CA VAL A 253 7.20 11.21 -11.09
C VAL A 253 7.79 10.68 -9.80
N ALA A 254 9.11 10.47 -9.78
CA ALA A 254 9.87 10.09 -8.60
C ALA A 254 10.38 11.32 -7.84
N PHE A 255 10.31 11.27 -6.51
CA PHE A 255 10.81 12.33 -5.62
C PHE A 255 11.92 11.77 -4.74
N ILE A 256 13.08 12.42 -4.76
CA ILE A 256 14.30 11.96 -4.10
C ILE A 256 14.92 13.11 -3.30
N SER A 257 15.20 12.86 -2.02
CA SER A 257 15.97 13.73 -1.13
C SER A 257 17.37 13.17 -0.91
N PRO A 258 18.33 14.00 -0.48
CA PRO A 258 19.67 13.52 -0.15
C PRO A 258 19.65 12.59 1.06
N TRP A 259 20.63 11.70 1.13
CA TRP A 259 20.90 10.95 2.33
C TRP A 259 21.07 11.89 3.54
N THR A 260 20.47 11.56 4.67
CA THR A 260 20.52 12.42 5.87
C THR A 260 21.94 12.67 6.34
N GLY A 261 22.83 11.66 6.25
CA GLY A 261 24.24 11.79 6.60
C GLY A 261 25.05 12.73 5.71
N ALA A 262 24.57 13.07 4.51
CA ALA A 262 25.20 14.10 3.68
C ALA A 262 25.14 15.50 4.33
N GLN A 263 24.18 15.74 5.20
CA GLN A 263 23.95 17.03 5.85
C GLN A 263 24.06 17.00 7.36
N VAL A 264 23.87 15.86 7.98
CA VAL A 264 23.91 15.68 9.44
C VAL A 264 25.07 14.77 9.80
N ALA A 265 25.97 15.22 10.66
CA ALA A 265 27.09 14.40 11.10
C ALA A 265 26.57 13.11 11.78
N THR A 266 27.23 11.98 11.48
CA THR A 266 26.98 10.71 12.17
C THR A 266 27.40 10.80 13.64
N SER A 267 26.85 9.93 14.49
CA SER A 267 27.15 9.89 15.92
C SER A 267 28.66 9.86 16.18
N GLY A 268 29.17 10.85 16.95
CA GLY A 268 30.59 10.99 17.25
C GLY A 268 31.42 11.74 16.18
N GLY A 269 30.85 12.11 15.04
CA GLY A 269 31.49 12.91 14.00
C GLY A 269 31.46 14.43 14.29
N ALA A 270 32.40 15.16 13.67
CA ALA A 270 32.38 16.62 13.71
C ALA A 270 31.19 17.17 12.91
N ALA A 271 30.62 18.30 13.34
CA ALA A 271 29.58 18.98 12.59
C ALA A 271 30.06 19.36 11.19
N LEU A 272 29.24 19.07 10.17
CA LEU A 272 29.53 19.40 8.80
C LEU A 272 29.43 20.92 8.59
N THR A 273 30.36 21.47 7.86
CA THR A 273 30.29 22.87 7.41
C THR A 273 29.28 23.01 6.27
N PRO A 274 28.69 24.19 6.04
CA PRO A 274 27.77 24.41 4.92
C PRO A 274 28.35 24.10 3.54
N ALA A 275 29.68 24.23 3.37
CA ALA A 275 30.35 23.85 2.13
C ALA A 275 30.43 22.33 1.95
N GLN A 276 30.67 21.58 3.02
CA GLN A 276 30.66 20.12 3.01
C GLN A 276 29.22 19.59 2.77
N GLN A 277 28.23 20.16 3.44
CA GLN A 277 26.81 19.80 3.23
C GLN A 277 26.38 19.98 1.78
N LEU A 278 26.80 21.11 1.14
CA LEU A 278 26.57 21.34 -0.27
C LEU A 278 27.25 20.27 -1.15
N ALA A 279 28.55 20.05 -0.94
CA ALA A 279 29.35 19.12 -1.74
C ALA A 279 28.78 17.69 -1.64
N ASN A 280 28.57 17.20 -0.43
CA ASN A 280 28.02 15.86 -0.18
C ASN A 280 26.60 15.70 -0.79
N THR A 281 25.77 16.75 -0.70
CA THR A 281 24.42 16.72 -1.31
C THR A 281 24.50 16.60 -2.84
N ILE A 282 25.41 17.32 -3.48
CA ILE A 282 25.61 17.25 -4.93
C ILE A 282 26.17 15.88 -5.32
N GLU A 283 27.19 15.39 -4.62
CA GLU A 283 27.82 14.08 -4.84
C GLU A 283 26.78 12.95 -4.75
N PHE A 284 25.96 12.94 -3.71
CA PHE A 284 24.87 11.98 -3.60
C PHE A 284 23.93 12.02 -4.82
N MET A 285 23.51 13.19 -5.23
CA MET A 285 22.53 13.37 -6.31
C MET A 285 23.11 13.07 -7.71
N GLU A 286 24.42 13.15 -7.90
CA GLU A 286 25.07 12.76 -9.15
C GLU A 286 24.88 11.28 -9.47
N ASN A 287 24.70 10.43 -8.46
CA ASN A 287 24.46 8.99 -8.62
C ASN A 287 23.07 8.67 -9.21
N ILE A 288 22.13 9.64 -9.24
CA ILE A 288 20.74 9.38 -9.64
C ILE A 288 20.54 9.41 -11.17
N GLY A 289 21.48 9.93 -11.92
CA GLY A 289 21.36 10.04 -13.37
C GLY A 289 20.40 11.16 -13.83
N SER A 290 20.29 11.32 -15.15
CA SER A 290 19.51 12.37 -15.78
C SER A 290 18.12 11.86 -16.20
N SER A 291 17.08 12.46 -15.68
CA SER A 291 15.69 12.12 -16.04
C SER A 291 14.74 13.28 -15.83
N SER A 292 13.76 13.42 -16.73
CA SER A 292 12.65 14.35 -16.55
C SER A 292 11.53 13.82 -15.68
N TYR A 293 11.55 12.52 -15.35
CA TYR A 293 10.60 11.85 -14.47
C TYR A 293 11.04 11.83 -13.01
N VAL A 294 12.18 12.45 -12.69
CA VAL A 294 12.74 12.52 -11.35
C VAL A 294 12.83 13.97 -10.88
N VAL A 295 12.46 14.20 -9.65
CA VAL A 295 12.58 15.50 -8.95
C VAL A 295 13.55 15.30 -7.79
N LEU A 296 14.63 16.10 -7.79
CA LEU A 296 15.66 16.10 -6.76
C LEU A 296 15.49 17.33 -5.89
N ASP A 297 15.47 17.18 -4.58
CA ASP A 297 15.46 18.27 -3.62
C ASP A 297 16.69 18.26 -2.72
N SER A 298 16.99 19.38 -2.08
CA SER A 298 18.13 19.51 -1.15
C SER A 298 17.75 19.37 0.32
N GLY A 299 16.51 18.98 0.61
CA GLY A 299 15.94 19.14 1.93
C GLY A 299 16.15 17.93 2.86
N VAL A 300 16.77 18.21 4.00
CA VAL A 300 16.68 17.36 5.20
C VAL A 300 16.13 18.24 6.33
N LYS A 301 14.96 17.87 6.83
CA LYS A 301 14.27 18.59 7.89
C LYS A 301 14.36 17.89 9.24
N TYR A 302 14.43 18.67 10.31
CA TYR A 302 14.28 18.22 11.67
C TYR A 302 12.81 18.38 12.07
N THR A 303 12.16 17.28 12.43
CA THR A 303 10.74 17.23 12.74
C THR A 303 10.47 16.38 13.97
N TYR A 304 9.32 16.61 14.60
CA TYR A 304 8.87 15.84 15.75
C TYR A 304 8.07 14.61 15.29
N ASP A 305 8.57 13.44 15.67
CA ASP A 305 7.89 12.15 15.48
C ASP A 305 6.97 11.90 16.69
N ARG A 306 5.69 12.21 16.53
CA ARG A 306 4.70 12.10 17.60
C ARG A 306 4.41 10.65 18.02
N PHE A 307 4.73 9.66 17.19
CA PHE A 307 4.45 8.26 17.48
C PHE A 307 5.52 7.65 18.38
N ASN A 308 6.76 8.13 18.23
CA ASN A 308 7.90 7.68 19.03
C ASN A 308 8.38 8.71 20.07
N ASP A 309 7.66 9.84 20.22
CA ASP A 309 7.98 10.94 21.14
C ASP A 309 9.43 11.41 21.02
N LYS A 310 9.91 11.62 19.80
CA LYS A 310 11.27 12.10 19.57
C LYS A 310 11.40 12.90 18.28
N TYR A 311 12.45 13.72 18.27
CA TYR A 311 12.80 14.47 17.08
C TYR A 311 13.72 13.68 16.16
N ARG A 312 13.49 13.76 14.86
CA ARG A 312 14.29 13.08 13.82
C ARG A 312 14.62 14.00 12.68
N TYR A 313 15.73 13.71 11.99
CA TYR A 313 16.01 14.23 10.67
C TYR A 313 15.42 13.30 9.63
N ILE A 314 14.72 13.86 8.64
CA ILE A 314 14.13 13.11 7.53
C ILE A 314 14.27 13.90 6.23
N GLY A 315 14.37 13.21 5.09
CA GLY A 315 14.33 13.82 3.76
C GLY A 315 12.99 14.48 3.45
N CYS A 316 12.98 15.47 2.59
CA CYS A 316 11.80 16.25 2.23
C CYS A 316 11.06 15.75 0.97
N ASN A 317 11.42 14.58 0.39
CA ASN A 317 10.81 14.08 -0.84
C ASN A 317 9.28 13.97 -0.73
N GLY A 318 8.77 13.48 0.40
CA GLY A 318 7.33 13.43 0.67
C GLY A 318 6.68 14.81 0.77
N ASP A 319 7.39 15.80 1.33
CA ASP A 319 6.88 17.17 1.41
C ASP A 319 6.79 17.80 0.00
N VAL A 320 7.83 17.61 -0.83
CA VAL A 320 7.85 18.15 -2.21
C VAL A 320 6.73 17.52 -3.05
N ALA A 321 6.51 16.22 -2.92
CA ALA A 321 5.36 15.57 -3.54
C ALA A 321 4.03 16.13 -3.00
N GLY A 322 3.94 16.34 -1.69
CA GLY A 322 2.76 16.94 -1.05
C GLY A 322 2.48 18.36 -1.54
N LEU A 323 3.53 19.16 -1.81
CA LEU A 323 3.37 20.48 -2.44
C LEU A 323 2.82 20.39 -3.87
N CYS A 324 3.22 19.36 -4.62
CA CYS A 324 2.65 19.08 -5.94
C CYS A 324 1.15 18.74 -5.84
N VAL A 325 0.75 17.88 -4.90
CA VAL A 325 -0.66 17.53 -4.65
C VAL A 325 -1.47 18.75 -4.20
N SER A 326 -0.95 19.53 -3.25
CA SER A 326 -1.60 20.74 -2.77
C SER A 326 -1.79 21.77 -3.89
N THR A 327 -0.79 21.90 -4.78
CA THR A 327 -0.89 22.79 -5.94
C THR A 327 -1.98 22.32 -6.90
N SER A 328 -2.09 21.02 -7.17
CA SER A 328 -3.15 20.45 -8.00
C SER A 328 -4.54 20.66 -7.40
N SER A 329 -4.65 20.56 -6.08
CA SER A 329 -5.92 20.74 -5.36
C SER A 329 -6.43 22.20 -5.39
N ILE A 330 -5.52 23.17 -5.35
CA ILE A 330 -5.87 24.60 -5.29
C ILE A 330 -5.97 25.22 -6.68
N LEU A 331 -5.10 24.79 -7.60
CA LEU A 331 -4.99 25.29 -8.97
C LEU A 331 -5.06 24.12 -9.97
N ASP A 332 -3.90 23.71 -10.51
CA ASP A 332 -3.79 22.65 -11.49
C ASP A 332 -2.37 22.04 -11.50
N ASP A 333 -2.23 20.89 -12.17
CA ASP A 333 -0.97 20.16 -12.28
C ASP A 333 0.15 20.93 -13.01
N TRP A 334 -0.22 21.84 -13.89
CA TRP A 334 0.73 22.66 -14.67
C TRP A 334 1.19 23.93 -13.98
N PHE A 335 0.83 24.14 -12.73
CA PHE A 335 1.41 25.20 -11.91
C PHE A 335 2.64 24.70 -11.15
N SER A 336 3.66 25.57 -11.04
CA SER A 336 4.86 25.26 -10.26
C SER A 336 4.51 25.12 -8.77
N PRO A 337 4.95 24.07 -8.09
CA PRO A 337 4.76 23.90 -6.64
C PRO A 337 5.69 24.77 -5.80
N ALA A 338 6.67 25.41 -6.42
CA ALA A 338 7.68 26.21 -5.75
C ALA A 338 7.26 27.67 -5.47
N GLY A 339 8.03 28.33 -4.65
CA GLY A 339 7.92 29.75 -4.36
C GLY A 339 7.12 30.07 -3.09
N LEU A 340 7.11 31.36 -2.73
CA LEU A 340 6.58 31.84 -1.45
C LEU A 340 5.08 31.59 -1.27
N ASN A 341 4.34 31.52 -2.36
CA ASN A 341 2.87 31.39 -2.30
C ASN A 341 2.40 29.94 -2.10
N ARG A 342 3.19 28.95 -2.52
CA ARG A 342 2.78 27.53 -2.55
C ARG A 342 3.84 26.57 -2.02
N GLY A 343 5.11 26.96 -2.04
CA GLY A 343 6.23 26.09 -1.69
C GLY A 343 6.52 25.98 -0.20
N GLY A 344 5.66 26.44 0.68
CA GLY A 344 5.86 26.38 2.15
C GLY A 344 5.76 24.95 2.70
N LEU A 345 6.84 24.47 3.32
CA LEU A 345 6.88 23.15 3.96
C LEU A 345 6.25 23.22 5.35
N GLN A 346 5.58 22.12 5.72
CA GLN A 346 4.91 21.97 7.01
C GLN A 346 5.75 21.11 7.98
N ASN A 347 5.49 21.26 9.28
CA ASN A 347 6.12 20.46 10.34
C ASN A 347 7.65 20.46 10.29
N VAL A 348 8.25 21.62 10.08
CA VAL A 348 9.70 21.82 10.03
C VAL A 348 10.13 22.63 11.25
N VAL A 349 10.87 22.03 12.16
CA VAL A 349 11.49 22.76 13.30
C VAL A 349 12.72 23.54 12.82
N LYS A 350 13.55 22.89 12.03
CA LYS A 350 14.71 23.48 11.34
C LYS A 350 15.13 22.64 10.15
N LEU A 351 15.85 23.24 9.22
CA LEU A 351 16.56 22.51 8.15
C LEU A 351 17.94 22.09 8.65
N ALA A 352 18.44 20.91 8.22
CA ALA A 352 19.81 20.48 8.48
C ALA A 352 20.81 21.38 7.73
N PHE A 353 20.47 21.77 6.51
CA PHE A 353 21.23 22.65 5.65
C PHE A 353 20.33 23.77 5.12
N ASN A 354 20.72 25.03 5.35
CA ASN A 354 20.03 26.19 4.80
C ASN A 354 20.97 26.93 3.84
N PRO A 355 20.86 26.70 2.51
CA PRO A 355 21.80 27.20 1.53
C PRO A 355 21.68 28.73 1.37
N ASN A 356 22.83 29.42 1.30
CA ASN A 356 22.92 30.81 0.95
C ASN A 356 22.70 31.01 -0.58
N LYS A 357 22.71 32.26 -1.06
CA LYS A 357 22.40 32.55 -2.46
C LYS A 357 23.34 31.81 -3.43
N GLY A 358 24.65 31.85 -3.22
CA GLY A 358 25.62 31.17 -4.10
C GLY A 358 25.41 29.65 -4.08
N GLN A 359 25.23 29.06 -2.90
CA GLN A 359 24.96 27.64 -2.75
C GLN A 359 23.64 27.19 -3.41
N ARG A 360 22.62 28.07 -3.41
CA ARG A 360 21.38 27.80 -4.17
C ARG A 360 21.61 27.78 -5.68
N ASP A 361 22.45 28.69 -6.17
CA ASP A 361 22.81 28.74 -7.60
C ASP A 361 23.58 27.46 -8.00
N ASP A 362 24.49 26.98 -7.15
CA ASP A 362 25.21 25.73 -7.35
C ASP A 362 24.27 24.51 -7.34
N LEU A 363 23.39 24.37 -6.34
CA LEU A 363 22.38 23.32 -6.28
C LEU A 363 21.48 23.34 -7.53
N TYR A 364 21.02 24.53 -7.90
CA TYR A 364 20.12 24.68 -9.05
C TYR A 364 20.84 24.35 -10.37
N THR A 365 22.13 24.61 -10.46
CA THR A 365 22.96 24.19 -11.60
C THR A 365 23.11 22.66 -11.64
N ALA A 366 23.25 22.03 -10.49
CA ALA A 366 23.26 20.59 -10.33
C ALA A 366 21.87 19.94 -10.45
N ARG A 367 20.82 20.67 -10.85
CA ARG A 367 19.44 20.19 -11.04
C ARG A 367 18.71 19.83 -9.73
N ILE A 368 19.23 20.25 -8.61
CA ILE A 368 18.67 20.03 -7.28
C ILE A 368 17.83 21.24 -6.91
N ASN A 369 16.58 21.01 -6.49
CA ASN A 369 15.68 22.07 -6.07
C ASN A 369 16.01 22.50 -4.64
N PRO A 370 16.49 23.75 -4.41
CA PRO A 370 16.83 24.19 -3.08
C PRO A 370 15.60 24.28 -2.17
N ILE A 371 15.70 23.76 -0.96
CA ILE A 371 14.79 24.03 0.14
C ILE A 371 15.49 25.01 1.06
N VAL A 372 14.88 26.16 1.29
CA VAL A 372 15.49 27.27 2.03
C VAL A 372 14.56 27.83 3.09
N SER A 373 15.11 28.21 4.22
CA SER A 373 14.37 28.97 5.24
C SER A 373 14.62 30.47 5.03
N LEU A 374 13.57 31.18 4.62
CA LEU A 374 13.62 32.61 4.39
C LEU A 374 13.01 33.38 5.55
N PRO A 375 13.59 34.54 5.95
CA PRO A 375 13.01 35.38 6.98
C PRO A 375 11.57 35.78 6.62
N GLY A 376 10.64 35.52 7.54
CA GLY A 376 9.23 35.87 7.37
C GLY A 376 8.39 34.89 6.56
N ALA A 377 9.01 33.93 5.84
CA ALA A 377 8.30 32.93 5.03
C ALA A 377 8.49 31.50 5.54
N GLY A 378 9.50 31.27 6.39
CA GLY A 378 9.85 29.92 6.85
C GLY A 378 10.53 29.06 5.77
N PRO A 379 10.52 27.73 5.93
CA PRO A 379 11.11 26.81 4.98
C PRO A 379 10.22 26.68 3.73
N VAL A 380 10.81 26.91 2.56
CA VAL A 380 10.12 26.88 1.26
C VAL A 380 10.92 26.12 0.22
N LEU A 381 10.23 25.45 -0.69
CA LEU A 381 10.79 24.93 -1.93
C LEU A 381 11.07 26.10 -2.88
N PHE A 382 12.33 26.30 -3.26
CA PHE A 382 12.78 27.44 -4.05
C PHE A 382 13.36 27.04 -5.41
N GLY A 383 12.80 26.01 -6.03
CA GLY A 383 13.15 25.51 -7.35
C GLY A 383 12.08 24.59 -7.89
N ASP A 384 12.00 24.49 -9.23
CA ASP A 384 11.00 23.69 -9.93
C ASP A 384 11.59 22.87 -11.09
N LYS A 385 12.87 22.51 -11.00
CA LYS A 385 13.55 21.67 -11.99
C LYS A 385 13.24 20.18 -11.81
N THR A 386 13.21 19.48 -12.94
CA THR A 386 13.37 18.01 -12.96
C THR A 386 14.86 17.64 -12.95
N GLY A 387 15.19 16.37 -12.76
CA GLY A 387 16.55 15.84 -12.83
C GLY A 387 17.16 15.81 -14.25
N LEU A 388 16.49 16.38 -15.25
CA LEU A 388 16.96 16.38 -16.64
C LEU A 388 18.18 17.30 -16.83
N ALA A 389 19.28 16.75 -17.35
CA ALA A 389 20.52 17.47 -17.57
C ALA A 389 20.49 18.34 -18.84
N SER A 390 19.83 17.88 -19.89
CA SER A 390 19.76 18.59 -21.15
C SER A 390 18.67 19.68 -21.11
N PRO A 391 18.91 20.88 -21.65
CA PRO A 391 17.88 21.90 -21.78
C PRO A 391 16.71 21.40 -22.63
N SER A 392 15.51 21.40 -22.05
CA SER A 392 14.28 20.93 -22.70
C SER A 392 13.07 21.63 -22.08
N ALA A 393 11.91 21.50 -22.70
CA ALA A 393 10.64 21.89 -22.07
C ALA A 393 10.36 21.04 -20.80
N PHE A 394 10.85 19.81 -20.77
CA PHE A 394 10.69 18.86 -19.67
C PHE A 394 11.68 19.04 -18.51
N ASP A 395 12.50 20.09 -18.53
CA ASP A 395 13.39 20.44 -17.42
C ASP A 395 12.65 21.08 -16.24
N ARG A 396 11.31 21.20 -16.32
CA ARG A 396 10.44 21.79 -15.30
C ARG A 396 9.39 20.80 -14.80
N ILE A 397 9.18 20.81 -13.48
CA ILE A 397 8.20 19.93 -12.81
C ILE A 397 6.80 20.17 -13.37
N ASN A 398 6.38 21.42 -13.47
CA ASN A 398 5.06 21.80 -13.95
C ASN A 398 4.80 21.35 -15.40
N VAL A 399 5.79 21.45 -16.28
CA VAL A 399 5.65 20.99 -17.67
C VAL A 399 5.58 19.46 -17.74
N ARG A 400 6.46 18.74 -17.01
CA ARG A 400 6.40 17.28 -16.99
C ARG A 400 5.03 16.80 -16.48
N ARG A 401 4.51 17.39 -15.42
CA ARG A 401 3.19 17.04 -14.87
C ARG A 401 2.05 17.36 -15.84
N LEU A 402 2.11 18.49 -16.53
CA LEU A 402 1.16 18.79 -17.60
C LEU A 402 1.11 17.69 -18.65
N PHE A 403 2.28 17.26 -19.14
CA PHE A 403 2.33 16.20 -20.17
C PHE A 403 1.83 14.86 -19.64
N LEU A 404 2.19 14.46 -18.42
CA LEU A 404 1.66 13.23 -17.82
C LEU A 404 0.13 13.25 -17.71
N ASN A 405 -0.45 14.39 -17.36
CA ASN A 405 -1.89 14.55 -17.28
C ASN A 405 -2.54 14.41 -18.68
N VAL A 406 -1.97 15.06 -19.69
CA VAL A 406 -2.46 14.95 -21.09
C VAL A 406 -2.28 13.53 -21.63
N GLU A 407 -1.13 12.88 -21.37
CA GLU A 407 -0.84 11.50 -21.78
C GLU A 407 -1.84 10.50 -21.17
N LYS A 408 -2.14 10.62 -19.86
CA LYS A 408 -3.16 9.79 -19.19
C LYS A 408 -4.54 9.95 -19.83
N ARG A 409 -4.92 11.19 -20.14
CA ARG A 409 -6.22 11.46 -20.79
C ARG A 409 -6.26 10.92 -22.22
N ALA A 410 -5.17 11.09 -22.98
CA ALA A 410 -5.05 10.57 -24.32
C ALA A 410 -5.12 9.05 -24.33
N LYS A 411 -4.44 8.37 -23.40
CA LYS A 411 -4.50 6.92 -23.21
C LYS A 411 -5.92 6.44 -22.94
N ALA A 412 -6.61 7.06 -21.99
CA ALA A 412 -7.99 6.71 -21.65
C ALA A 412 -8.97 6.91 -22.84
N LEU A 413 -8.77 7.95 -23.65
CA LEU A 413 -9.56 8.15 -24.87
C LEU A 413 -9.21 7.13 -25.96
N ALA A 414 -7.93 6.77 -26.09
CA ALA A 414 -7.46 5.78 -27.04
C ALA A 414 -7.98 4.35 -26.71
N GLU A 415 -8.02 4.00 -25.42
CA GLU A 415 -8.62 2.74 -24.95
C GLU A 415 -10.10 2.62 -25.36
N GLY A 416 -10.84 3.73 -25.37
CA GLY A 416 -12.23 3.76 -25.84
C GLY A 416 -12.40 3.62 -27.36
N VAL A 417 -11.30 3.72 -28.13
CA VAL A 417 -11.30 3.55 -29.62
C VAL A 417 -10.83 2.15 -30.01
N LEU A 418 -10.31 1.36 -29.08
CA LEU A 418 -9.89 -0.01 -29.35
C LEU A 418 -11.06 -0.84 -29.86
N PHE A 419 -10.83 -1.58 -30.93
CA PHE A 419 -11.80 -2.43 -31.63
C PHE A 419 -12.89 -1.68 -32.40
N GLU A 420 -12.88 -0.33 -32.42
CA GLU A 420 -13.75 0.46 -33.28
C GLU A 420 -13.23 0.52 -34.73
N GLN A 421 -14.07 0.97 -35.62
CA GLN A 421 -13.68 1.12 -37.04
C GLN A 421 -12.73 2.31 -37.22
N ASN A 422 -11.59 2.10 -37.90
CA ASN A 422 -10.66 3.18 -38.21
C ASN A 422 -11.17 4.01 -39.42
N ASP A 423 -12.21 4.77 -39.21
CA ASP A 423 -12.81 5.65 -40.20
C ASP A 423 -12.70 7.15 -39.83
N GLY A 424 -13.13 8.02 -40.72
CA GLY A 424 -13.12 9.48 -40.49
C GLY A 424 -14.03 9.92 -39.33
N ILE A 425 -15.05 9.13 -38.98
CA ILE A 425 -15.97 9.44 -37.88
C ILE A 425 -15.27 9.21 -36.57
N THR A 426 -14.66 8.04 -36.38
CA THR A 426 -13.91 7.66 -35.17
C THR A 426 -12.71 8.60 -34.92
N ARG A 427 -11.93 8.88 -36.00
CA ARG A 427 -10.80 9.83 -35.90
C ARG A 427 -11.26 11.25 -35.55
N GLY A 428 -12.37 11.70 -36.16
CA GLY A 428 -12.96 13.00 -35.85
C GLY A 428 -13.50 13.12 -34.43
N ALA A 429 -14.11 12.07 -33.89
CA ALA A 429 -14.59 12.01 -32.52
C ALA A 429 -13.44 12.07 -31.50
N PHE A 430 -12.35 11.33 -31.75
CA PHE A 430 -11.13 11.40 -30.93
C PHE A 430 -10.52 12.81 -30.94
N THR A 431 -10.32 13.38 -32.14
CA THR A 431 -9.77 14.74 -32.33
C THR A 431 -10.62 15.78 -31.61
N ALA A 432 -11.94 15.72 -31.75
CA ALA A 432 -12.85 16.65 -31.09
C ALA A 432 -12.79 16.55 -29.56
N SER A 433 -12.79 15.32 -29.04
CA SER A 433 -12.71 15.07 -27.59
C SER A 433 -11.38 15.56 -27.00
N MET A 434 -10.26 15.26 -27.67
CA MET A 434 -8.93 15.65 -27.22
C MET A 434 -8.71 17.17 -27.35
N SER A 435 -9.17 17.78 -28.45
CA SER A 435 -9.10 19.23 -28.65
C SER A 435 -9.93 19.99 -27.61
N SER A 436 -11.12 19.49 -27.28
CA SER A 436 -11.95 20.07 -26.22
C SER A 436 -11.22 20.06 -24.87
N TYR A 437 -10.61 18.94 -24.52
CA TYR A 437 -9.86 18.79 -23.27
C TYR A 437 -8.63 19.72 -23.22
N ILE A 438 -7.84 19.79 -24.30
CA ILE A 438 -6.66 20.67 -24.34
C ILE A 438 -7.07 22.15 -24.36
N SER A 439 -8.21 22.49 -24.96
CA SER A 439 -8.76 23.86 -24.93
C SER A 439 -9.13 24.30 -23.50
N GLU A 440 -9.63 23.38 -22.68
CA GLU A 440 -9.85 23.64 -21.25
C GLU A 440 -8.52 23.93 -20.54
N ILE A 441 -7.48 23.11 -20.79
CA ILE A 441 -6.14 23.35 -20.25
C ILE A 441 -5.59 24.71 -20.70
N GLN A 442 -5.81 25.08 -21.96
CA GLN A 442 -5.41 26.40 -22.51
C GLN A 442 -6.14 27.55 -21.79
N ALA A 443 -7.44 27.43 -21.60
CA ALA A 443 -8.23 28.44 -20.87
C ALA A 443 -7.73 28.61 -19.43
N ARG A 444 -7.24 27.51 -18.81
CA ARG A 444 -6.67 27.47 -17.46
C ARG A 444 -5.15 27.71 -17.45
N ARG A 445 -4.59 28.26 -18.53
CA ARG A 445 -3.18 28.71 -18.64
C ARG A 445 -2.12 27.58 -18.64
N GLY A 446 -2.49 26.35 -18.95
CA GLY A 446 -1.54 25.22 -19.02
C GLY A 446 -0.71 25.24 -20.31
N VAL A 447 -1.34 25.53 -21.43
CA VAL A 447 -0.69 25.64 -22.75
C VAL A 447 -1.00 27.00 -23.39
N THR A 448 -0.07 27.49 -24.21
CA THR A 448 -0.28 28.70 -25.00
C THR A 448 -0.91 28.41 -26.35
N ASP A 449 -0.61 27.25 -26.91
CA ASP A 449 -1.09 26.81 -28.21
C ASP A 449 -1.00 25.27 -28.30
N PHE A 450 -1.84 24.65 -29.13
CA PHE A 450 -1.83 23.21 -29.36
C PHE A 450 -2.31 22.83 -30.74
N LEU A 451 -1.96 21.63 -31.18
CA LEU A 451 -2.44 21.02 -32.41
C LEU A 451 -2.65 19.52 -32.18
N VAL A 452 -3.81 19.02 -32.59
CA VAL A 452 -4.14 17.59 -32.58
C VAL A 452 -4.32 17.15 -34.03
N ILE A 453 -3.54 16.17 -34.46
CA ILE A 453 -3.61 15.57 -35.80
C ILE A 453 -4.02 14.11 -35.64
N CYS A 454 -5.16 13.76 -36.20
CA CYS A 454 -5.64 12.40 -36.29
C CYS A 454 -6.57 12.32 -37.51
N ASP A 455 -5.97 12.37 -38.69
CA ASP A 455 -6.66 12.41 -39.98
C ASP A 455 -5.97 11.48 -41.01
N GLU A 456 -6.27 11.65 -42.28
CA GLU A 456 -5.70 10.85 -43.35
C GLU A 456 -4.20 11.08 -43.57
N SER A 457 -3.63 12.19 -43.06
CA SER A 457 -2.21 12.49 -43.22
C SER A 457 -1.31 11.59 -42.38
N ASN A 458 -1.77 11.20 -41.17
CA ASN A 458 -1.06 10.28 -40.27
C ASN A 458 -1.70 8.88 -40.16
N ASN A 459 -2.92 8.70 -40.65
CA ASN A 459 -3.59 7.38 -40.82
C ASN A 459 -3.73 7.06 -42.33
N THR A 460 -2.59 6.76 -42.94
CA THR A 460 -2.55 6.35 -44.39
C THR A 460 -3.19 4.96 -44.57
N PRO A 461 -3.54 4.58 -45.81
CA PRO A 461 -4.04 3.22 -46.07
C PRO A 461 -3.15 2.11 -45.50
N GLU A 462 -1.82 2.29 -45.54
CA GLU A 462 -0.87 1.31 -44.99
C GLU A 462 -0.94 1.21 -43.47
N VAL A 463 -1.24 2.31 -42.76
CA VAL A 463 -1.43 2.33 -41.31
C VAL A 463 -2.74 1.63 -40.96
N ILE A 464 -3.80 1.92 -41.70
CA ILE A 464 -5.11 1.29 -41.54
C ILE A 464 -5.04 -0.23 -41.82
N ASP A 465 -4.34 -0.64 -42.90
CA ASP A 465 -4.15 -2.05 -43.23
C ASP A 465 -3.37 -2.84 -42.18
N ARG A 466 -2.56 -2.15 -41.35
CA ARG A 466 -1.88 -2.73 -40.16
C ARG A 466 -2.76 -2.74 -38.92
N ASN A 467 -4.01 -2.30 -39.01
CA ASN A 467 -4.92 -2.11 -37.86
C ASN A 467 -4.37 -1.14 -36.79
N GLU A 468 -3.64 -0.13 -37.23
CA GLU A 468 -3.07 0.91 -36.36
C GLU A 468 -3.92 2.18 -36.42
N PHE A 469 -4.03 2.85 -35.27
CA PHE A 469 -4.62 4.18 -35.12
C PHE A 469 -3.55 5.14 -34.60
N VAL A 470 -3.27 6.20 -35.35
CA VAL A 470 -2.21 7.16 -35.03
C VAL A 470 -2.82 8.54 -34.77
N ALA A 471 -2.53 9.07 -33.59
CA ALA A 471 -2.85 10.45 -33.23
C ALA A 471 -1.59 11.18 -32.73
N GLU A 472 -1.39 12.39 -33.21
CA GLU A 472 -0.26 13.24 -32.82
C GLU A 472 -0.75 14.49 -32.10
N LEU A 473 -0.13 14.77 -30.95
CA LEU A 473 -0.45 15.93 -30.11
C LEU A 473 0.78 16.82 -29.98
N TYR A 474 0.64 18.05 -30.42
CA TYR A 474 1.67 19.09 -30.30
C TYR A 474 1.22 20.14 -29.30
N LEU A 475 2.00 20.36 -28.26
CA LEU A 475 1.67 21.28 -27.16
C LEU A 475 2.77 22.31 -26.97
N LYS A 476 2.40 23.57 -26.79
CA LYS A 476 3.29 24.65 -26.37
C LYS A 476 3.01 24.99 -24.90
N PRO A 477 3.75 24.41 -23.93
CA PRO A 477 3.48 24.64 -22.52
C PRO A 477 3.77 26.07 -22.08
N THR A 478 3.01 26.54 -21.11
CA THR A 478 3.30 27.78 -20.40
C THR A 478 4.47 27.58 -19.44
N ARG A 479 5.45 28.45 -19.45
CA ARG A 479 6.65 28.36 -18.60
C ARG A 479 6.49 29.16 -17.32
N SER A 480 7.04 28.65 -16.21
CA SER A 480 7.17 29.36 -14.94
C SER A 480 8.23 30.48 -15.03
N ILE A 481 8.04 31.54 -14.23
CA ILE A 481 9.01 32.64 -14.11
C ILE A 481 10.02 32.25 -13.01
N ASN A 482 11.30 32.10 -13.40
CA ASN A 482 12.37 31.76 -12.47
C ASN A 482 13.30 32.92 -12.14
N TYR A 483 13.34 33.93 -13.01
CA TYR A 483 14.18 35.11 -12.83
C TYR A 483 13.34 36.37 -12.99
N VAL A 484 13.46 37.29 -12.05
CA VAL A 484 12.80 38.58 -12.08
C VAL A 484 13.88 39.65 -12.02
N THR A 485 13.96 40.47 -13.05
CA THR A 485 14.82 41.67 -13.08
C THR A 485 13.94 42.90 -12.95
N VAL A 486 14.16 43.69 -11.94
CA VAL A 486 13.49 44.96 -11.73
C VAL A 486 14.51 46.08 -11.84
N THR A 487 14.36 46.92 -12.83
CA THR A 487 15.20 48.12 -13.01
C THR A 487 14.47 49.33 -12.43
N VAL A 488 15.06 49.95 -11.44
CA VAL A 488 14.54 51.16 -10.83
C VAL A 488 15.44 52.32 -11.28
N THR A 489 14.88 53.24 -12.03
CA THR A 489 15.62 54.46 -12.52
C THR A 489 15.12 55.65 -11.75
N ALA A 490 16.04 56.35 -11.06
CA ALA A 490 15.75 57.63 -10.45
C ALA A 490 15.85 58.73 -11.51
N THR A 491 14.78 59.45 -11.71
CA THR A 491 14.73 60.59 -12.65
C THR A 491 14.80 61.92 -11.90
N ARG A 492 15.34 62.92 -12.54
CA ARG A 492 15.36 64.34 -12.00
C ARG A 492 13.95 64.90 -12.08
N THR A 493 13.64 65.79 -11.14
CA THR A 493 12.38 66.53 -11.16
C THR A 493 12.29 67.33 -12.44
N GLY A 494 11.24 67.19 -13.25
CA GLY A 494 11.01 67.89 -14.52
C GLY A 494 11.33 67.09 -15.80
N VAL A 495 11.87 65.88 -15.72
CA VAL A 495 12.07 65.02 -16.89
C VAL A 495 10.80 64.16 -17.12
N SER A 496 10.30 64.12 -18.36
CA SER A 496 9.15 63.34 -18.71
C SER A 496 9.51 61.80 -18.73
N PHE A 497 8.61 60.94 -18.31
CA PHE A 497 8.86 59.48 -18.36
C PHE A 497 9.08 58.95 -19.78
N ALA A 498 8.49 59.62 -20.81
CA ALA A 498 8.71 59.26 -22.21
C ALA A 498 10.17 59.50 -22.66
N GLU A 499 10.84 60.56 -22.13
CA GLU A 499 12.24 60.82 -22.40
C GLU A 499 13.21 59.83 -21.76
N VAL A 500 12.85 59.30 -20.58
CA VAL A 500 13.64 58.26 -19.88
C VAL A 500 13.50 56.89 -20.51
N THR A 501 12.34 56.55 -21.05
CA THR A 501 12.05 55.24 -21.65
C THR A 501 12.36 55.17 -23.15
N GLY A 502 12.66 56.31 -23.79
CA GLY A 502 12.93 56.37 -25.23
C GLY A 502 11.73 56.06 -26.12
N ARG A 503 10.50 56.18 -25.59
CA ARG A 503 9.23 55.94 -26.28
C ARG A 503 8.46 57.22 -26.46
#